data_07fe7fe82c5d2326fa3e6ff876c7f221
#
_entry.id   07fe7fe82c5d2326fa3e6ff876c7f221
#
_cell.length_a   1.000
_cell.length_b   1.000
_cell.length_c   1.000
_cell.angle_alpha   90.00
_cell.angle_beta   90.00
_cell.angle_gamma   90.00
#
_symmetry.space_group_name_H-M   'P 1'
#
loop_
_entity.id
_entity.type
_entity.pdbx_description
1 polymer ?
#
loop_
_entity_poly.entity_id
_entity_poly.type
_entity_poly.pdbx_seq_one_letter_code
_entity_poly.pdbx_strand_id
1 'polypeptide(L)'
;TQISRKDFIVSDTMSALDLAGRRAEVAYQISMAGKRLANDMEHNLCGLNHAAVGGNATTARKTAPLAAFIRTNRSNGTNGAAPTVSGGVVNAAATDGTQRAMTEPMLKAVLQGVFTNGGSPRFVLVGPHVKTVISGFAGIAAQRYQAPSDSPTTIIGAADVYLSDFGSVAIVPSTKSRARDAYVIDPDLVEVATLRPIQANELAKTGDATKFLTLAEYGLVVTQEAGLGVVADLSTS
;
A
#
# COMPACT_ATOMS: atom_id res chain seq x y z
N THR A 1 -3.52 15.62 6.69
CA THR A 1 -2.87 15.59 5.36
C THR A 1 -1.36 15.52 5.50
N GLN A 2 -0.69 14.99 4.48
CA GLN A 2 0.76 14.95 4.31
C GLN A 2 1.12 15.61 2.99
N ILE A 3 2.26 16.32 2.95
CA ILE A 3 2.82 16.89 1.73
C ILE A 3 4.01 16.01 1.33
N SER A 4 3.95 15.47 0.11
CA SER A 4 5.09 14.79 -0.52
C SER A 4 5.55 15.60 -1.71
N ARG A 5 6.87 15.75 -1.89
CA ARG A 5 7.44 16.52 -2.98
C ARG A 5 8.65 15.83 -3.60
N LYS A 6 8.88 16.12 -4.87
CA LYS A 6 10.09 15.78 -5.62
C LYS A 6 10.53 16.99 -6.42
N ASP A 7 11.79 17.37 -6.26
CA ASP A 7 12.39 18.48 -6.98
C ASP A 7 13.37 17.90 -8.01
N PHE A 8 13.45 18.55 -9.16
CA PHE A 8 14.49 18.25 -10.14
C PHE A 8 14.93 19.53 -10.87
N ILE A 9 16.13 19.48 -11.42
CA ILE A 9 16.75 20.61 -12.09
C ILE A 9 17.25 20.13 -13.44
N VAL A 10 17.00 20.92 -14.47
CA VAL A 10 17.50 20.71 -15.84
C VAL A 10 18.31 21.95 -16.23
N SER A 11 19.57 21.77 -16.69
CA SER A 11 20.36 22.88 -17.14
C SER A 11 19.86 23.40 -18.49
N ASP A 12 19.94 24.71 -18.70
CA ASP A 12 19.48 25.33 -19.93
C ASP A 12 20.32 24.88 -21.12
N THR A 13 21.63 24.61 -20.91
CA THR A 13 22.52 24.00 -21.93
C THR A 13 21.99 22.65 -22.42
N MET A 14 21.51 21.79 -21.49
CA MET A 14 20.92 20.49 -21.86
C MET A 14 19.62 20.66 -22.65
N SER A 15 18.83 21.68 -22.33
CA SER A 15 17.60 22.00 -23.05
C SER A 15 17.83 22.57 -24.44
N ALA A 16 19.00 23.21 -24.66
CA ALA A 16 19.39 23.82 -25.94
C ALA A 16 20.03 22.82 -26.91
N LEU A 17 20.52 21.67 -26.43
CA LEU A 17 21.14 20.63 -27.25
C LEU A 17 20.08 19.67 -27.80
N ASP A 18 20.25 19.28 -29.07
CA ASP A 18 19.45 18.21 -29.67
C ASP A 18 20.02 16.84 -29.23
N LEU A 19 19.41 16.27 -28.19
CA LEU A 19 19.87 15.03 -27.58
C LEU A 19 19.43 13.81 -28.39
N ALA A 20 20.35 12.93 -28.72
CA ALA A 20 20.03 11.65 -29.34
C ALA A 20 19.11 10.83 -28.43
N GLY A 21 17.92 10.49 -28.92
CA GLY A 21 16.95 9.63 -28.26
C GLY A 21 15.88 10.33 -27.41
N ARG A 22 16.04 11.59 -27.00
CA ARG A 22 15.02 12.35 -26.25
C ARG A 22 15.01 13.83 -26.64
N ARG A 23 13.90 14.27 -27.23
CA ARG A 23 13.73 15.69 -27.64
C ARG A 23 13.22 16.59 -26.52
N ALA A 24 12.59 16.04 -25.47
CA ALA A 24 11.94 16.80 -24.41
C ALA A 24 12.35 16.26 -23.03
N GLU A 25 13.56 16.60 -22.58
CA GLU A 25 14.06 16.14 -21.28
C GLU A 25 13.19 16.61 -20.11
N VAL A 26 12.73 17.85 -20.13
CA VAL A 26 11.85 18.41 -19.07
C VAL A 26 10.56 17.59 -18.94
N ALA A 27 9.87 17.28 -20.04
CA ALA A 27 8.64 16.51 -20.03
C ALA A 27 8.87 15.08 -19.51
N TYR A 28 10.00 14.46 -19.88
CA TYR A 28 10.39 13.16 -19.35
C TYR A 28 10.62 13.20 -17.84
N GLN A 29 11.37 14.18 -17.35
CA GLN A 29 11.64 14.34 -15.92
C GLN A 29 10.36 14.61 -15.10
N ILE A 30 9.42 15.40 -15.62
CA ILE A 30 8.10 15.62 -15.00
C ILE A 30 7.35 14.29 -14.88
N SER A 31 7.31 13.49 -15.96
CA SER A 31 6.65 12.17 -15.93
C SER A 31 7.29 11.23 -14.91
N MET A 32 8.62 11.19 -14.86
CA MET A 32 9.37 10.35 -13.89
C MET A 32 9.19 10.83 -12.45
N ALA A 33 9.18 12.15 -12.22
CA ALA A 33 8.91 12.71 -10.89
C ALA A 33 7.50 12.37 -10.42
N GLY A 34 6.49 12.45 -11.30
CA GLY A 34 5.12 12.03 -11.00
C GLY A 34 5.01 10.55 -10.61
N LYS A 35 5.64 9.65 -11.38
CA LYS A 35 5.68 8.21 -11.05
C LYS A 35 6.38 7.93 -9.71
N ARG A 36 7.51 8.59 -9.44
CA ARG A 36 8.22 8.45 -8.16
C ARG A 36 7.37 8.94 -6.99
N LEU A 37 6.68 10.08 -7.18
CA LEU A 37 5.81 10.63 -6.15
C LEU A 37 4.62 9.72 -5.86
N ALA A 38 3.99 9.12 -6.88
CA ALA A 38 2.93 8.14 -6.72
C ALA A 38 3.40 6.88 -5.95
N ASN A 39 4.59 6.37 -6.26
CA ASN A 39 5.19 5.26 -5.52
C ASN A 39 5.47 5.61 -4.05
N ASP A 40 5.96 6.83 -3.79
CA ASP A 40 6.20 7.31 -2.42
C ASP A 40 4.87 7.45 -1.64
N MET A 41 3.80 7.91 -2.31
CA MET A 41 2.47 7.99 -1.72
C MET A 41 1.95 6.60 -1.34
N GLU A 42 2.01 5.61 -2.24
CA GLU A 42 1.62 4.23 -1.96
C GLU A 42 2.42 3.65 -0.78
N HIS A 43 3.73 3.85 -0.77
CA HIS A 43 4.58 3.38 0.32
C HIS A 43 4.23 4.06 1.66
N ASN A 44 3.95 5.36 1.67
CA ASN A 44 3.55 6.06 2.88
C ASN A 44 2.20 5.58 3.42
N LEU A 45 1.25 5.24 2.54
CA LEU A 45 -0.09 4.81 2.93
C LEU A 45 -0.16 3.33 3.33
N CYS A 46 0.60 2.45 2.66
CA CYS A 46 0.50 0.98 2.84
C CYS A 46 1.76 0.34 3.40
N GLY A 47 2.93 0.99 3.30
CA GLY A 47 4.23 0.37 3.63
C GLY A 47 4.76 0.72 5.02
N LEU A 48 4.23 1.72 5.67
CA LEU A 48 4.71 2.23 6.95
C LEU A 48 3.76 1.88 8.11
N ASN A 49 4.27 2.09 9.34
CA ASN A 49 3.49 1.98 10.57
C ASN A 49 3.94 3.08 11.53
N HIS A 50 3.18 4.19 11.57
CA HIS A 50 3.45 5.32 12.46
C HIS A 50 2.16 6.04 12.83
N ALA A 51 2.20 6.80 13.92
CA ALA A 51 1.09 7.66 14.33
C ALA A 51 0.92 8.85 13.38
N ALA A 52 -0.28 9.42 13.37
CA ALA A 52 -0.51 10.71 12.72
C ALA A 52 0.26 11.83 13.42
N VAL A 53 0.80 12.77 12.64
CA VAL A 53 1.49 13.95 13.18
C VAL A 53 0.82 15.20 12.64
N GLY A 54 0.30 16.05 13.52
CA GLY A 54 -0.41 17.29 13.16
C GLY A 54 0.47 18.34 12.49
N GLY A 55 1.77 18.24 12.72
CA GLY A 55 2.75 19.22 12.24
C GLY A 55 2.77 20.53 13.04
N ASN A 56 3.92 21.15 13.06
CA ASN A 56 4.15 22.49 13.64
C ASN A 56 5.27 23.19 12.86
N ALA A 57 5.80 24.32 13.39
CA ALA A 57 6.86 25.07 12.73
C ALA A 57 8.16 24.28 12.48
N THR A 58 8.43 23.26 13.30
CA THR A 58 9.67 22.43 13.24
C THR A 58 9.43 20.99 12.80
N THR A 59 8.19 20.50 12.90
CA THR A 59 7.85 19.10 12.61
C THR A 59 6.89 19.01 11.43
N ALA A 60 7.26 18.27 10.40
CA ALA A 60 6.40 18.05 9.24
C ALA A 60 5.19 17.19 9.62
N ARG A 61 4.02 17.56 9.10
CA ARG A 61 2.80 16.75 9.26
C ARG A 61 2.88 15.43 8.48
N LYS A 62 2.30 14.38 9.07
CA LYS A 62 2.24 13.04 8.47
C LYS A 62 0.85 12.47 8.62
N THR A 63 0.32 11.87 7.55
CA THR A 63 -0.90 11.06 7.62
C THR A 63 -0.58 9.69 8.20
N ALA A 64 -1.48 9.10 8.96
CA ALA A 64 -1.28 7.73 9.42
C ALA A 64 -1.45 6.75 8.25
N PRO A 65 -0.66 5.67 8.19
CA PRO A 65 -0.81 4.62 7.20
C PRO A 65 -1.93 3.65 7.55
N LEU A 66 -2.34 2.81 6.61
CA LEU A 66 -3.41 1.83 6.75
C LEU A 66 -3.21 0.90 7.97
N ALA A 67 -1.98 0.42 8.20
CA ALA A 67 -1.63 -0.43 9.34
C ALA A 67 -2.03 0.17 10.70
N ALA A 68 -1.99 1.49 10.79
CA ALA A 68 -2.23 2.22 12.03
C ALA A 68 -3.71 2.56 12.27
N PHE A 69 -4.60 2.38 11.27
CA PHE A 69 -6.04 2.55 11.47
C PHE A 69 -6.73 1.26 11.93
N ILE A 70 -6.28 0.08 11.43
CA ILE A 70 -6.95 -1.20 11.69
C ILE A 70 -6.58 -1.70 13.09
N ARG A 71 -7.55 -1.72 13.99
CA ARG A 71 -7.41 -2.17 15.38
C ARG A 71 -8.28 -3.36 15.75
N THR A 72 -9.55 -3.42 15.27
CA THR A 72 -10.54 -4.42 15.71
C THR A 72 -10.26 -5.79 15.12
N ASN A 73 -10.20 -5.92 13.80
CA ASN A 73 -9.95 -7.22 13.12
C ASN A 73 -8.46 -7.38 12.85
N ARG A 74 -7.70 -7.51 13.91
CA ARG A 74 -6.24 -7.61 13.84
C ARG A 74 -5.74 -8.91 14.43
N SER A 75 -4.98 -9.68 13.65
CA SER A 75 -4.28 -10.88 14.11
C SER A 75 -2.80 -10.54 14.27
N ASN A 76 -2.35 -10.35 15.51
CA ASN A 76 -0.95 -10.02 15.84
C ASN A 76 -0.14 -11.27 16.21
N GLY A 77 1.17 -11.17 16.04
CA GLY A 77 2.13 -12.10 16.65
C GLY A 77 2.26 -11.87 18.16
N THR A 78 3.02 -12.73 18.83
CA THR A 78 3.31 -12.59 20.27
C THR A 78 3.94 -11.24 20.55
N ASN A 79 3.50 -10.54 21.60
CA ASN A 79 3.90 -9.19 21.99
C ASN A 79 3.51 -8.06 21.00
N GLY A 80 2.77 -8.38 19.94
CA GLY A 80 2.17 -7.36 19.08
C GLY A 80 0.96 -6.71 19.72
N ALA A 81 0.78 -5.40 19.50
CA ALA A 81 -0.37 -4.65 20.03
C ALA A 81 -1.06 -3.82 18.94
N ALA A 82 -2.38 -3.66 19.11
CA ALA A 82 -3.17 -2.83 18.20
C ALA A 82 -2.82 -1.33 18.34
N PRO A 83 -3.04 -0.53 17.29
CA PRO A 83 -2.84 0.91 17.34
C PRO A 83 -3.87 1.57 18.28
N THR A 84 -3.56 2.77 18.76
CA THR A 84 -4.48 3.58 19.55
C THR A 84 -5.04 4.71 18.71
N VAL A 85 -6.36 4.74 18.58
CA VAL A 85 -7.09 5.78 17.85
C VAL A 85 -8.05 6.47 18.82
N SER A 86 -8.02 7.80 18.86
CA SER A 86 -8.92 8.61 19.66
C SER A 86 -9.39 9.82 18.86
N GLY A 87 -10.69 10.08 18.85
CA GLY A 87 -11.27 11.19 18.08
C GLY A 87 -11.02 11.10 16.57
N GLY A 88 -10.91 9.90 16.01
CA GLY A 88 -10.61 9.69 14.59
C GLY A 88 -9.13 9.89 14.22
N VAL A 89 -8.25 10.18 15.19
CA VAL A 89 -6.83 10.38 14.97
C VAL A 89 -6.04 9.19 15.53
N VAL A 90 -5.07 8.72 14.77
CA VAL A 90 -4.13 7.68 15.22
C VAL A 90 -3.07 8.32 16.12
N ASN A 91 -3.17 8.08 17.43
CA ASN A 91 -2.26 8.65 18.44
C ASN A 91 -1.00 7.78 18.64
N ALA A 92 -1.14 6.46 18.53
CA ALA A 92 -0.01 5.55 18.59
C ALA A 92 -0.13 4.49 17.47
N ALA A 93 0.99 4.19 16.83
CA ALA A 93 1.08 3.12 15.86
C ALA A 93 0.91 1.74 16.52
N ALA A 94 0.59 0.74 15.74
CA ALA A 94 0.63 -0.64 16.19
C ALA A 94 2.04 -1.04 16.64
N THR A 95 2.12 -1.84 17.71
CA THR A 95 3.39 -2.43 18.13
C THR A 95 3.61 -3.74 17.39
N ASP A 96 4.81 -3.88 16.81
CA ASP A 96 5.19 -5.09 16.11
C ASP A 96 5.48 -6.22 17.08
N GLY A 97 4.91 -7.38 16.82
CA GLY A 97 5.15 -8.61 17.55
C GLY A 97 6.22 -9.49 16.90
N THR A 98 6.38 -10.69 17.46
CA THR A 98 7.24 -11.74 16.90
C THR A 98 6.68 -12.22 15.56
N GLN A 99 7.54 -12.31 14.56
CA GLN A 99 7.16 -12.81 13.24
C GLN A 99 6.76 -14.29 13.28
N ARG A 100 5.78 -14.64 12.46
CA ARG A 100 5.22 -15.98 12.35
C ARG A 100 4.84 -16.31 10.91
N ALA A 101 4.79 -17.61 10.60
CA ALA A 101 4.33 -18.03 9.28
C ALA A 101 2.83 -17.70 9.09
N MET A 102 2.48 -17.25 7.89
CA MET A 102 1.07 -17.07 7.49
C MET A 102 0.39 -18.42 7.39
N THR A 103 -0.79 -18.55 8.00
CA THR A 103 -1.62 -19.77 7.91
C THR A 103 -3.03 -19.43 7.41
N GLU A 104 -3.67 -20.38 6.74
CA GLU A 104 -5.03 -20.19 6.22
C GLU A 104 -6.06 -19.86 7.34
N PRO A 105 -6.04 -20.52 8.52
CA PRO A 105 -6.93 -20.16 9.62
C PRO A 105 -6.84 -18.70 10.08
N MET A 106 -5.62 -18.08 10.04
CA MET A 106 -5.46 -16.67 10.39
C MET A 106 -6.21 -15.77 9.41
N LEU A 107 -6.09 -16.06 8.10
CA LEU A 107 -6.80 -15.31 7.07
C LEU A 107 -8.32 -15.48 7.22
N LYS A 108 -8.81 -16.70 7.42
CA LYS A 108 -10.23 -17.00 7.62
C LYS A 108 -10.80 -16.28 8.86
N ALA A 109 -10.07 -16.25 9.96
CA ALA A 109 -10.51 -15.58 11.18
C ALA A 109 -10.66 -14.06 10.97
N VAL A 110 -9.72 -13.44 10.27
CA VAL A 110 -9.79 -12.00 9.94
C VAL A 110 -10.93 -11.72 8.97
N LEU A 111 -11.12 -12.53 7.92
CA LEU A 111 -12.24 -12.40 6.97
C LEU A 111 -13.59 -12.53 7.69
N GLN A 112 -13.73 -13.49 8.61
CA GLN A 112 -14.92 -13.65 9.42
C GLN A 112 -15.18 -12.42 10.30
N GLY A 113 -14.14 -11.88 10.94
CA GLY A 113 -14.25 -10.67 11.76
C GLY A 113 -14.71 -9.46 10.94
N VAL A 114 -14.13 -9.26 9.76
CA VAL A 114 -14.53 -8.19 8.83
C VAL A 114 -16.00 -8.33 8.42
N PHE A 115 -16.42 -9.53 8.03
CA PHE A 115 -17.80 -9.79 7.62
C PHE A 115 -18.78 -9.59 8.78
N THR A 116 -18.44 -10.05 9.99
CA THR A 116 -19.26 -9.88 11.20
C THR A 116 -19.50 -8.40 11.53
N ASN A 117 -18.52 -7.54 11.25
CA ASN A 117 -18.60 -6.10 11.45
C ASN A 117 -19.19 -5.34 10.24
N GLY A 118 -19.78 -6.04 9.28
CA GLY A 118 -20.49 -5.45 8.14
C GLY A 118 -19.59 -5.01 6.98
N GLY A 119 -18.32 -5.39 6.98
CA GLY A 119 -17.42 -5.17 5.83
C GLY A 119 -17.64 -6.21 4.73
N SER A 120 -17.38 -5.82 3.49
CA SER A 120 -17.41 -6.68 2.30
C SER A 120 -16.01 -6.72 1.67
N PRO A 121 -15.10 -7.56 2.17
CA PRO A 121 -13.72 -7.57 1.71
C PRO A 121 -13.64 -8.04 0.27
N ARG A 122 -12.98 -7.26 -0.60
CA ARG A 122 -12.80 -7.59 -2.02
C ARG A 122 -11.39 -7.96 -2.38
N PHE A 123 -10.38 -7.48 -1.64
CA PHE A 123 -9.00 -7.86 -1.88
C PHE A 123 -8.15 -7.91 -0.61
N VAL A 124 -7.10 -8.72 -0.73
CA VAL A 124 -6.04 -8.83 0.28
C VAL A 124 -4.77 -8.28 -0.34
N LEU A 125 -4.27 -7.17 0.22
CA LEU A 125 -3.01 -6.56 -0.18
C LEU A 125 -1.88 -7.20 0.61
N VAL A 126 -0.89 -7.78 -0.07
CA VAL A 126 0.17 -8.57 0.54
C VAL A 126 1.56 -8.24 -0.01
N GLY A 127 2.58 -8.49 0.78
CA GLY A 127 3.97 -8.51 0.31
C GLY A 127 4.27 -9.74 -0.57
N PRO A 128 5.38 -9.72 -1.33
CA PRO A 128 5.72 -10.81 -2.27
C PRO A 128 5.85 -12.18 -1.59
N HIS A 129 6.52 -12.26 -0.44
CA HIS A 129 6.70 -13.52 0.29
C HIS A 129 5.35 -14.09 0.75
N VAL A 130 4.50 -13.27 1.36
CA VAL A 130 3.17 -13.70 1.84
C VAL A 130 2.29 -14.16 0.68
N LYS A 131 2.42 -13.55 -0.51
CA LYS A 131 1.72 -14.01 -1.72
C LYS A 131 2.10 -15.44 -2.08
N THR A 132 3.38 -15.81 -2.03
CA THR A 132 3.82 -17.18 -2.34
C THR A 132 3.32 -18.18 -1.31
N VAL A 133 3.28 -17.80 -0.03
CA VAL A 133 2.73 -18.64 1.05
C VAL A 133 1.23 -18.88 0.85
N ILE A 134 0.46 -17.83 0.57
CA ILE A 134 -0.99 -17.98 0.31
C ILE A 134 -1.23 -18.86 -0.92
N SER A 135 -0.43 -18.74 -1.97
CA SER A 135 -0.51 -19.61 -3.15
C SER A 135 -0.22 -21.09 -2.83
N GLY A 136 0.40 -21.38 -1.71
CA GLY A 136 0.66 -22.73 -1.20
C GLY A 136 -0.45 -23.33 -0.34
N PHE A 137 -1.53 -22.60 -0.03
CA PHE A 137 -2.62 -23.14 0.78
C PHE A 137 -3.30 -24.35 0.14
N ALA A 138 -3.64 -25.36 0.93
CA ALA A 138 -4.09 -26.66 0.47
C ALA A 138 -5.37 -26.60 -0.39
N GLY A 139 -6.31 -25.70 -0.09
CA GLY A 139 -7.54 -25.50 -0.86
C GLY A 139 -7.28 -25.05 -2.30
N ILE A 140 -6.23 -24.27 -2.53
CA ILE A 140 -5.80 -23.82 -3.85
C ILE A 140 -5.10 -24.96 -4.60
N ALA A 141 -4.33 -25.81 -3.91
CA ALA A 141 -3.65 -26.94 -4.50
C ALA A 141 -4.64 -27.98 -5.09
N ALA A 142 -5.80 -28.18 -4.46
CA ALA A 142 -6.83 -29.09 -4.95
C ALA A 142 -7.49 -28.62 -6.26
N GLN A 143 -7.61 -27.32 -6.49
CA GLN A 143 -8.16 -26.76 -7.73
C GLN A 143 -7.18 -26.79 -8.91
N ARG A 144 -5.89 -26.99 -8.68
CA ARG A 144 -4.86 -27.08 -9.73
C ARG A 144 -4.97 -28.35 -10.58
N TYR A 145 -5.76 -29.34 -10.17
CA TYR A 145 -5.80 -30.67 -10.80
C TYR A 145 -6.79 -30.81 -11.95
N GLN A 146 -7.52 -29.79 -12.31
CA GLN A 146 -8.50 -29.85 -13.40
C GLN A 146 -7.98 -29.18 -14.69
N ALA A 147 -6.78 -29.55 -15.13
CA ALA A 147 -6.36 -29.25 -16.50
C ALA A 147 -7.00 -30.30 -17.43
N PRO A 148 -7.68 -29.92 -18.54
CA PRO A 148 -8.17 -30.86 -19.53
C PRO A 148 -7.02 -31.69 -20.10
N SER A 149 -7.21 -32.98 -20.26
CA SER A 149 -6.18 -33.93 -20.64
C SER A 149 -5.62 -33.77 -22.08
N ASP A 150 -6.08 -32.78 -22.82
CA ASP A 150 -5.76 -32.58 -24.25
C ASP A 150 -4.97 -31.29 -24.53
N SER A 151 -4.45 -30.62 -23.51
CA SER A 151 -3.62 -29.41 -23.65
C SER A 151 -2.26 -29.61 -22.99
N PRO A 152 -1.18 -28.93 -23.46
CA PRO A 152 0.12 -29.00 -22.83
C PRO A 152 0.00 -28.66 -21.37
N THR A 153 0.61 -29.49 -20.51
CA THR A 153 0.52 -29.37 -19.03
C THR A 153 1.08 -28.02 -18.57
N THR A 154 0.20 -27.13 -18.17
CA THR A 154 0.59 -25.83 -17.58
C THR A 154 0.69 -25.98 -16.08
N ILE A 155 1.85 -25.69 -15.50
CA ILE A 155 2.02 -25.62 -14.05
C ILE A 155 1.49 -24.27 -13.58
N ILE A 156 0.33 -24.26 -12.92
CA ILE A 156 -0.24 -23.05 -12.32
C ILE A 156 0.36 -22.91 -10.92
N GLY A 157 1.31 -22.01 -10.76
CA GLY A 157 2.00 -21.70 -9.51
C GLY A 157 1.43 -20.52 -8.71
N ALA A 158 0.35 -19.88 -9.18
CA ALA A 158 -0.21 -18.69 -8.56
C ALA A 158 -1.69 -18.85 -8.25
N ALA A 159 -2.13 -18.22 -7.14
CA ALA A 159 -3.54 -18.03 -6.81
C ALA A 159 -3.83 -16.54 -6.75
N ASP A 160 -4.70 -16.06 -7.62
CA ASP A 160 -5.08 -14.64 -7.67
C ASP A 160 -6.41 -14.37 -6.94
N VAL A 161 -7.23 -15.39 -6.75
CA VAL A 161 -8.52 -15.30 -6.06
C VAL A 161 -8.58 -16.37 -4.97
N TYR A 162 -8.96 -15.96 -3.78
CA TYR A 162 -9.28 -16.84 -2.66
C TYR A 162 -10.80 -16.89 -2.47
N LEU A 163 -11.40 -18.08 -2.59
CA LEU A 163 -12.81 -18.31 -2.31
C LEU A 163 -12.96 -18.63 -0.82
N SER A 164 -13.57 -17.73 -0.08
CA SER A 164 -13.92 -17.93 1.32
C SER A 164 -15.42 -18.17 1.48
N ASP A 165 -15.84 -18.59 2.67
CA ASP A 165 -17.25 -18.75 3.03
C ASP A 165 -18.03 -17.41 2.98
N PHE A 166 -17.30 -16.28 2.95
CA PHE A 166 -17.83 -14.91 2.95
C PHE A 166 -17.69 -14.20 1.59
N GLY A 167 -17.33 -14.92 0.56
CA GLY A 167 -17.18 -14.40 -0.80
C GLY A 167 -15.79 -14.62 -1.39
N SER A 168 -15.60 -14.14 -2.63
CA SER A 168 -14.34 -14.21 -3.35
C SER A 168 -13.49 -12.96 -3.07
N VAL A 169 -12.24 -13.16 -2.71
CA VAL A 169 -11.29 -12.09 -2.41
C VAL A 169 -10.09 -12.20 -3.33
N ALA A 170 -9.76 -11.12 -4.04
CA ALA A 170 -8.58 -11.06 -4.90
C ALA A 170 -7.31 -10.85 -4.06
N ILE A 171 -6.23 -11.58 -4.36
CA ILE A 171 -4.96 -11.45 -3.67
C ILE A 171 -4.02 -10.59 -4.52
N VAL A 172 -3.78 -9.36 -4.07
CA VAL A 172 -2.99 -8.37 -4.80
C VAL A 172 -1.60 -8.22 -4.16
N PRO A 173 -0.54 -8.62 -4.86
CA PRO A 173 0.82 -8.39 -4.38
C PRO A 173 1.23 -6.93 -4.61
N SER A 174 1.82 -6.29 -3.60
CA SER A 174 2.46 -4.97 -3.74
C SER A 174 3.86 -4.99 -3.14
N THR A 175 4.81 -4.41 -3.85
CA THR A 175 6.17 -4.19 -3.37
C THR A 175 6.27 -2.99 -2.43
N LYS A 176 5.22 -2.18 -2.33
CA LYS A 176 5.15 -0.98 -1.51
C LYS A 176 4.39 -1.20 -0.21
N SER A 177 3.61 -2.29 -0.12
CA SER A 177 2.96 -2.68 1.13
C SER A 177 3.98 -3.17 2.15
N ARG A 178 3.64 -3.10 3.42
CA ARG A 178 4.46 -3.57 4.51
C ARG A 178 4.62 -5.09 4.40
N ALA A 179 5.87 -5.57 4.24
CA ALA A 179 6.16 -6.98 3.92
C ALA A 179 5.65 -7.97 4.98
N ARG A 180 5.54 -7.52 6.24
CA ARG A 180 5.10 -8.34 7.37
C ARG A 180 3.60 -8.29 7.67
N ASP A 181 2.81 -7.59 6.86
CA ASP A 181 1.37 -7.42 7.05
C ASP A 181 0.61 -7.86 5.80
N ALA A 182 -0.56 -8.48 6.00
CA ALA A 182 -1.54 -8.76 4.96
C ALA A 182 -2.83 -8.01 5.30
N TYR A 183 -3.21 -7.06 4.46
CA TYR A 183 -4.38 -6.20 4.66
C TYR A 183 -5.59 -6.76 3.92
N VAL A 184 -6.67 -7.01 4.66
CA VAL A 184 -7.99 -7.36 4.11
C VAL A 184 -8.76 -6.06 3.95
N ILE A 185 -9.07 -5.70 2.71
CA ILE A 185 -9.57 -4.37 2.36
C ILE A 185 -10.96 -4.47 1.72
N ASP A 186 -11.86 -3.68 2.26
CA ASP A 186 -13.08 -3.25 1.62
C ASP A 186 -12.84 -1.87 0.98
N PRO A 187 -12.86 -1.77 -0.38
CA PRO A 187 -12.55 -0.52 -1.06
C PRO A 187 -13.54 0.60 -0.79
N ASP A 188 -14.77 0.26 -0.39
CA ASP A 188 -15.81 1.23 -0.11
C ASP A 188 -15.59 1.97 1.23
N LEU A 189 -14.68 1.44 2.08
CA LEU A 189 -14.36 1.97 3.41
C LEU A 189 -13.02 2.72 3.48
N VAL A 190 -12.24 2.71 2.40
CA VAL A 190 -10.91 3.34 2.36
C VAL A 190 -10.81 4.28 1.18
N GLU A 191 -10.44 5.52 1.45
CA GLU A 191 -10.30 6.55 0.43
C GLU A 191 -8.99 7.34 0.62
N VAL A 192 -8.43 7.83 -0.47
CA VAL A 192 -7.33 8.80 -0.45
C VAL A 192 -7.88 10.18 -0.74
N ALA A 193 -8.06 10.98 0.31
CA ALA A 193 -8.47 12.38 0.18
C ALA A 193 -7.29 13.21 -0.32
N THR A 194 -7.45 13.87 -1.45
CA THR A 194 -6.44 14.71 -2.07
C THR A 194 -6.83 16.18 -1.95
N LEU A 195 -6.04 16.95 -1.20
CA LEU A 195 -6.23 18.41 -1.10
C LEU A 195 -5.58 19.14 -2.28
N ARG A 196 -4.37 18.74 -2.64
CA ARG A 196 -3.65 19.23 -3.83
C ARG A 196 -3.20 18.04 -4.66
N PRO A 197 -3.69 17.89 -5.91
CA PRO A 197 -3.28 16.79 -6.78
C PRO A 197 -1.80 16.90 -7.15
N ILE A 198 -1.27 15.85 -7.78
CA ILE A 198 0.10 15.87 -8.29
C ILE A 198 0.23 16.97 -9.35
N GLN A 199 1.01 17.99 -9.06
CA GLN A 199 1.26 19.12 -9.95
C GLN A 199 2.75 19.41 -10.03
N ALA A 200 3.24 19.71 -11.22
CA ALA A 200 4.58 20.18 -11.45
C ALA A 200 4.56 21.69 -11.66
N ASN A 201 5.25 22.43 -10.81
CA ASN A 201 5.36 23.87 -10.87
C ASN A 201 6.82 24.27 -11.17
N GLU A 202 7.00 25.16 -12.11
CA GLU A 202 8.31 25.77 -12.37
C GLU A 202 8.62 26.77 -11.26
N LEU A 203 9.85 26.70 -10.74
CA LEU A 203 10.37 27.62 -9.73
C LEU A 203 11.13 28.75 -10.38
N ALA A 204 11.25 29.89 -9.67
CA ALA A 204 12.03 31.03 -10.14
C ALA A 204 13.46 30.61 -10.47
N LYS A 205 13.97 31.09 -11.62
CA LYS A 205 15.37 30.88 -12.04
C LYS A 205 16.32 31.53 -11.07
N THR A 206 17.33 30.78 -10.63
CA THR A 206 18.43 31.28 -9.78
C THR A 206 19.79 31.09 -10.43
N GLY A 207 19.85 30.81 -11.75
CA GLY A 207 21.05 30.54 -12.53
C GLY A 207 20.69 29.98 -13.90
N ASP A 208 21.65 29.39 -14.62
CA ASP A 208 21.47 28.79 -15.95
C ASP A 208 20.88 27.37 -15.83
N ALA A 209 19.70 27.27 -15.20
CA ALA A 209 18.96 26.03 -15.03
C ALA A 209 17.48 26.30 -14.73
N THR A 210 16.60 25.43 -15.23
CA THR A 210 15.20 25.42 -14.92
C THR A 210 14.92 24.40 -13.82
N LYS A 211 14.25 24.85 -12.74
CA LYS A 211 13.92 24.03 -11.56
C LYS A 211 12.45 23.76 -11.53
N PHE A 212 12.08 22.52 -11.29
CA PHE A 212 10.68 22.11 -11.11
C PHE A 212 10.45 21.50 -9.73
N LEU A 213 9.30 21.83 -9.17
CA LEU A 213 8.78 21.25 -7.94
C LEU A 213 7.53 20.45 -8.26
N THR A 214 7.59 19.14 -8.10
CA THR A 214 6.41 18.28 -8.17
C THR A 214 5.95 17.98 -6.75
N LEU A 215 4.70 18.33 -6.42
CA LEU A 215 4.15 18.12 -5.09
C LEU A 215 2.73 17.55 -5.15
N ALA A 216 2.36 16.84 -4.08
CA ALA A 216 1.00 16.42 -3.79
C ALA A 216 0.71 16.58 -2.29
N GLU A 217 -0.53 16.91 -1.95
CA GLU A 217 -1.01 16.93 -0.58
C GLU A 217 -2.23 16.03 -0.45
N TYR A 218 -2.11 15.01 0.42
CA TYR A 218 -3.08 13.92 0.54
C TYR A 218 -3.19 13.43 1.99
N GLY A 219 -4.21 12.63 2.24
CA GLY A 219 -4.42 11.92 3.49
C GLY A 219 -5.22 10.65 3.28
N LEU A 220 -4.99 9.65 4.12
CA LEU A 220 -5.80 8.45 4.16
C LEU A 220 -7.07 8.70 4.98
N VAL A 221 -8.20 8.32 4.45
CA VAL A 221 -9.49 8.33 5.14
C VAL A 221 -9.98 6.90 5.27
N VAL A 222 -10.30 6.50 6.48
CA VAL A 222 -10.92 5.21 6.81
C VAL A 222 -12.24 5.53 7.48
N THR A 223 -13.35 5.21 6.82
CA THR A 223 -14.70 5.53 7.32
C THR A 223 -15.13 4.57 8.42
N GLN A 224 -14.80 3.28 8.30
CA GLN A 224 -15.09 2.26 9.29
C GLN A 224 -13.94 1.26 9.39
N GLU A 225 -13.14 1.35 10.44
CA GLU A 225 -11.98 0.47 10.62
C GLU A 225 -12.36 -1.00 10.89
N ALA A 226 -13.53 -1.22 11.51
CA ALA A 226 -14.01 -2.56 11.81
C ALA A 226 -14.44 -3.36 10.55
N GLY A 227 -14.69 -2.68 9.41
CA GLY A 227 -14.91 -3.31 8.12
C GLY A 227 -13.61 -3.67 7.38
N LEU A 228 -12.46 -3.40 7.99
CA LEU A 228 -11.12 -3.76 7.48
C LEU A 228 -10.47 -4.79 8.39
N GLY A 229 -9.44 -5.46 7.89
CA GLY A 229 -8.70 -6.43 8.69
C GLY A 229 -7.21 -6.46 8.35
N VAL A 230 -6.40 -6.98 9.27
CA VAL A 230 -4.98 -7.20 9.05
C VAL A 230 -4.48 -8.46 9.74
N VAL A 231 -3.72 -9.26 9.02
CA VAL A 231 -2.87 -10.28 9.62
C VAL A 231 -1.46 -9.69 9.69
N ALA A 232 -1.00 -9.38 10.89
CA ALA A 232 0.26 -8.72 11.15
C ALA A 232 1.33 -9.70 11.64
N ASP A 233 2.57 -9.22 11.65
CA ASP A 233 3.73 -9.95 12.17
C ASP A 233 4.01 -11.25 11.40
N LEU A 234 3.89 -11.17 10.09
CA LEU A 234 4.19 -12.28 9.20
C LEU A 234 5.69 -12.37 8.90
N SER A 235 6.17 -13.59 8.68
CA SER A 235 7.48 -13.87 8.15
C SER A 235 7.66 -13.24 6.77
N THR A 236 8.85 -12.72 6.50
CA THR A 236 9.20 -12.03 5.25
C THR A 236 10.18 -12.81 4.38
N SER A 237 10.63 -13.97 4.87
CA SER A 237 11.56 -14.90 4.23
C SER A 237 11.29 -16.30 4.72
#